data_ec3aa6442c6e109a92b04aa6599c6830
#
_entry.id   ec3aa6442c6e109a92b04aa6599c6830
#
_cell.length_a   1.000
_cell.length_b   1.000
_cell.length_c   1.000
_cell.angle_alpha   90.00
_cell.angle_beta   90.00
_cell.angle_gamma   90.00
#
_symmetry.space_group_name_H-M   'P 1'
#
loop_
_entity.id
_entity.type
_entity.pdbx_description
1 polymer ?
#
loop_
_entity_poly.entity_id
_entity_poly.type
_entity_poly.pdbx_seq_one_letter_code
_entity_poly.pdbx_strand_id
1 'polypeptide(L)'
;MADPLLIARNAATECFLIPALANRHGLITGATGTGKTVTLQTLAENFSRIGVPVFMADIKGDLTGISQAGKIGDKLAAVLKDRGIELPTPLACPATLWDVFGEQGHPVRATVSDMGPLLIGRMLNLNDTQAGVLNLVFK
;
A
#
# COMPACT_ATOMS: atom_id res chain seq x y z
N MET A 1 6.41 12.30 19.61
CA MET A 1 6.72 11.16 18.72
C MET A 1 5.43 10.36 18.59
N ALA A 2 5.16 9.79 17.43
CA ALA A 2 3.99 8.93 17.27
C ALA A 2 4.19 7.63 18.08
N ASP A 3 3.10 7.12 18.66
CA ASP A 3 3.12 5.88 19.43
C ASP A 3 3.45 4.67 18.55
N PRO A 4 3.99 3.57 19.11
CA PRO A 4 4.21 2.34 18.38
C PRO A 4 2.92 1.81 17.75
N LEU A 5 2.99 1.40 16.49
CA LEU A 5 1.85 0.88 15.73
C LEU A 5 1.72 -0.62 15.94
N LEU A 6 0.61 -1.07 16.52
CA LEU A 6 0.33 -2.50 16.66
C LEU A 6 0.04 -3.09 15.28
N ILE A 7 0.83 -4.07 14.85
CA ILE A 7 0.70 -4.74 13.55
C ILE A 7 0.24 -6.20 13.64
N ALA A 8 0.55 -6.86 14.73
CA ALA A 8 0.15 -8.24 14.97
C ALA A 8 0.09 -8.54 16.47
N ARG A 9 -0.75 -9.50 16.84
CA ARG A 9 -0.93 -9.89 18.22
C ARG A 9 -1.40 -11.34 18.30
N ASN A 10 -0.96 -12.02 19.35
CA ASN A 10 -1.56 -13.27 19.82
C ASN A 10 -1.86 -13.18 21.33
N ALA A 11 -2.30 -14.27 21.96
CA ALA A 11 -2.66 -14.27 23.38
C ALA A 11 -1.51 -13.89 24.34
N ALA A 12 -0.24 -14.05 23.91
CA ALA A 12 0.93 -13.86 24.76
C ALA A 12 1.84 -12.70 24.32
N THR A 13 1.75 -12.24 23.05
CA THR A 13 2.72 -11.32 22.47
C THR A 13 2.06 -10.31 21.55
N GLU A 14 2.51 -9.08 21.63
CA GLU A 14 2.17 -8.00 20.72
C GLU A 14 3.40 -7.59 19.89
N CYS A 15 3.21 -7.40 18.60
CA CYS A 15 4.23 -6.93 17.68
C CYS A 15 3.94 -5.51 17.25
N PHE A 16 4.88 -4.62 17.49
CA PHE A 16 4.76 -3.21 17.16
C PHE A 16 5.76 -2.79 16.10
N LEU A 17 5.34 -1.91 15.21
CA LEU A 17 6.22 -1.14 14.36
C LEU A 17 6.47 0.22 15.03
N ILE A 18 7.74 0.58 15.17
CA ILE A 18 8.14 1.88 15.71
C ILE A 18 8.21 2.89 14.55
N PRO A 19 7.33 3.91 14.48
CA PRO A 19 7.27 4.82 13.33
C PRO A 19 8.60 5.52 13.03
N ALA A 20 9.36 5.89 14.06
CA ALA A 20 10.67 6.53 13.90
C ALA A 20 11.72 5.62 13.20
N LEU A 21 11.49 4.31 13.17
CA LEU A 21 12.36 3.31 12.53
C LEU A 21 11.72 2.69 11.27
N ALA A 22 10.55 3.17 10.87
CA ALA A 22 9.77 2.60 9.76
C ALA A 22 10.31 2.98 8.36
N ASN A 23 11.37 3.78 8.27
CA ASN A 23 12.05 4.14 7.03
C ASN A 23 12.93 3.00 6.48
N ARG A 24 12.46 1.79 6.55
CA ARG A 24 13.15 0.56 6.13
C ARG A 24 12.27 -0.26 5.21
N HIS A 25 12.88 -1.25 4.57
CA HIS A 25 12.15 -2.23 3.78
C HIS A 25 11.60 -3.34 4.69
N GLY A 26 10.43 -3.86 4.32
CA GLY A 26 9.80 -4.99 4.99
C GLY A 26 9.32 -6.03 3.97
N LEU A 27 9.17 -7.26 4.40
CA LEU A 27 8.62 -8.35 3.61
C LEU A 27 7.49 -9.02 4.37
N ILE A 28 6.30 -9.07 3.74
CA ILE A 28 5.15 -9.83 4.23
C ILE A 28 4.98 -11.04 3.32
N THR A 29 5.28 -12.22 3.84
CA THR A 29 5.23 -13.47 3.09
C THR A 29 4.29 -14.47 3.75
N GLY A 30 3.79 -15.42 2.98
CA GLY A 30 2.88 -16.47 3.42
C GLY A 30 2.05 -17.05 2.27
N ALA A 31 1.43 -18.20 2.49
CA ALA A 31 0.53 -18.83 1.53
C ALA A 31 -0.74 -17.99 1.29
N THR A 32 -1.53 -18.37 0.29
CA THR A 32 -2.83 -17.75 0.04
C THR A 32 -3.76 -17.94 1.25
N GLY A 33 -4.49 -16.90 1.63
CA GLY A 33 -5.42 -16.93 2.77
C GLY A 33 -4.78 -16.75 4.15
N THR A 34 -3.47 -16.52 4.26
CA THR A 34 -2.79 -16.32 5.56
C THR A 34 -2.88 -14.89 6.11
N GLY A 35 -3.54 -13.97 5.40
CA GLY A 35 -3.76 -12.61 5.87
C GLY A 35 -2.73 -11.57 5.41
N LYS A 36 -1.93 -11.84 4.37
CA LYS A 36 -0.94 -10.87 3.85
C LYS A 36 -1.56 -9.51 3.49
N THR A 37 -2.66 -9.53 2.73
CA THR A 37 -3.40 -8.32 2.36
C THR A 37 -3.96 -7.59 3.58
N VAL A 38 -4.48 -8.33 4.56
CA VAL A 38 -4.97 -7.74 5.82
C VAL A 38 -3.84 -7.05 6.58
N THR A 39 -2.65 -7.64 6.61
CA THR A 39 -1.48 -7.03 7.25
C THR A 39 -1.07 -5.73 6.54
N LEU A 40 -1.09 -5.70 5.19
CA LEU A 40 -0.83 -4.48 4.43
C LEU A 40 -1.87 -3.39 4.71
N GLN A 41 -3.14 -3.75 4.72
CA GLN A 41 -4.23 -2.82 5.06
C GLN A 41 -4.08 -2.27 6.47
N THR A 42 -3.78 -3.12 7.46
CA THR A 42 -3.55 -2.70 8.85
C THR A 42 -2.38 -1.72 8.96
N LEU A 43 -1.28 -1.96 8.25
CA LEU A 43 -0.16 -1.04 8.21
C LEU A 43 -0.56 0.31 7.58
N ALA A 44 -1.27 0.28 6.45
CA ALA A 44 -1.72 1.47 5.75
C ALA A 44 -2.68 2.30 6.61
N GLU A 45 -3.64 1.67 7.27
CA GLU A 45 -4.56 2.32 8.21
C GLU A 45 -3.82 2.96 9.38
N ASN A 46 -2.87 2.26 9.98
CA ASN A 46 -2.09 2.78 11.09
C ASN A 46 -1.23 3.98 10.68
N PHE A 47 -0.58 3.93 9.52
CA PHE A 47 0.16 5.08 8.99
C PHE A 47 -0.76 6.25 8.67
N SER A 48 -1.92 6.00 8.06
CA SER A 48 -2.93 7.02 7.80
C SER A 48 -3.41 7.72 9.07
N ARG A 49 -3.64 6.96 10.16
CA ARG A 49 -4.04 7.52 11.47
C ARG A 49 -3.04 8.49 12.06
N ILE A 50 -1.76 8.27 11.85
CA ILE A 50 -0.69 9.18 12.32
C ILE A 50 -0.33 10.26 11.31
N GLY A 51 -1.11 10.41 10.22
CA GLY A 51 -0.94 11.45 9.21
C GLY A 51 0.17 11.17 8.19
N VAL A 52 0.64 9.94 8.07
CA VAL A 52 1.65 9.54 7.08
C VAL A 52 0.94 9.09 5.79
N PRO A 53 1.20 9.74 4.64
CA PRO A 53 0.63 9.32 3.38
C PRO A 53 1.20 7.95 2.95
N VAL A 54 0.32 7.10 2.43
CA VAL A 54 0.65 5.74 1.99
C VAL A 54 0.35 5.60 0.50
N PHE A 55 1.31 5.08 -0.25
CA PHE A 55 1.11 4.69 -1.64
C PHE A 55 1.10 3.16 -1.75
N MET A 56 0.10 2.61 -2.41
CA MET A 56 -0.04 1.17 -2.62
C MET A 56 -0.30 0.87 -4.10
N ALA A 57 0.41 -0.12 -4.65
CA ALA A 57 0.12 -0.68 -5.96
C ALA A 57 -0.80 -1.89 -5.79
N ASP A 58 -2.01 -1.81 -6.33
CA ASP A 58 -3.03 -2.84 -6.23
C ASP A 58 -3.33 -3.47 -7.59
N ILE A 59 -2.78 -4.66 -7.84
CA ILE A 59 -2.97 -5.38 -9.10
C ILE A 59 -4.29 -6.16 -9.12
N LYS A 60 -4.80 -6.53 -7.94
CA LYS A 60 -5.99 -7.39 -7.81
C LYS A 60 -7.26 -6.64 -7.44
N GLY A 61 -7.14 -5.39 -7.00
CA GLY A 61 -8.27 -4.58 -6.51
C GLY A 61 -8.73 -4.94 -5.09
N ASP A 62 -7.95 -5.73 -4.34
CA ASP A 62 -8.34 -6.18 -3.00
C ASP A 62 -7.90 -5.21 -1.87
N LEU A 63 -7.13 -4.17 -2.19
CA LEU A 63 -6.75 -3.12 -1.25
C LEU A 63 -7.73 -1.94 -1.20
N THR A 64 -8.58 -1.77 -2.22
CA THR A 64 -9.51 -0.63 -2.35
C THR A 64 -10.50 -0.54 -1.19
N GLY A 65 -10.78 -1.67 -0.53
CA GLY A 65 -11.65 -1.75 0.64
C GLY A 65 -11.26 -0.83 1.80
N ILE A 66 -10.00 -0.41 1.88
CA ILE A 66 -9.51 0.53 2.91
C ILE A 66 -10.23 1.90 2.86
N SER A 67 -10.81 2.27 1.72
CA SER A 67 -11.58 3.51 1.54
C SER A 67 -12.97 3.47 2.19
N GLN A 68 -13.41 2.31 2.66
CA GLN A 68 -14.73 2.11 3.25
C GLN A 68 -14.62 1.57 4.67
N ALA A 69 -15.55 1.98 5.53
CA ALA A 69 -15.65 1.38 6.85
C ALA A 69 -16.09 -0.10 6.70
N GLY A 70 -15.19 -0.99 7.06
CA GLY A 70 -15.44 -2.43 7.00
C GLY A 70 -16.51 -2.89 7.98
N LYS A 71 -16.91 -4.16 7.86
CA LYS A 71 -17.76 -4.84 8.84
C LYS A 71 -17.00 -6.03 9.40
N ILE A 72 -17.00 -6.19 10.71
CA ILE A 72 -16.42 -7.36 11.34
C ILE A 72 -17.47 -8.47 11.27
N GLY A 73 -17.21 -9.48 10.44
CA GLY A 73 -18.08 -10.66 10.35
C GLY A 73 -17.93 -11.57 11.57
N ASP A 74 -18.96 -12.38 11.83
CA ASP A 74 -19.04 -13.26 13.02
C ASP A 74 -17.82 -14.19 13.17
N LYS A 75 -17.29 -14.71 12.08
CA LYS A 75 -16.10 -15.57 12.06
C LYS A 75 -14.87 -14.83 12.57
N LEU A 76 -14.65 -13.59 12.10
CA LEU A 76 -13.52 -12.78 12.55
C LEU A 76 -13.72 -12.35 14.01
N ALA A 77 -14.93 -11.97 14.37
CA ALA A 77 -15.26 -11.61 15.76
C ALA A 77 -14.98 -12.76 16.74
N ALA A 78 -15.35 -14.00 16.36
CA ALA A 78 -15.07 -15.19 17.17
C ALA A 78 -13.56 -15.44 17.33
N VAL A 79 -12.78 -15.32 16.25
CA VAL A 79 -11.32 -15.49 16.29
C VAL A 79 -10.65 -14.42 17.14
N LEU A 80 -11.09 -13.17 17.02
CA LEU A 80 -10.52 -12.06 17.81
C LEU A 80 -10.82 -12.26 19.31
N LYS A 81 -12.05 -12.65 19.63
CA LYS A 81 -12.47 -12.95 21.02
C LYS A 81 -11.69 -14.12 21.62
N ASP A 82 -11.51 -15.20 20.87
CA ASP A 82 -10.72 -16.37 21.29
C ASP A 82 -9.26 -15.99 21.59
N ARG A 83 -8.72 -15.03 20.86
CA ARG A 83 -7.36 -14.52 21.06
C ARG A 83 -7.25 -13.38 22.07
N GLY A 84 -8.34 -13.01 22.75
CA GLY A 84 -8.36 -11.91 23.71
C GLY A 84 -8.10 -10.54 23.05
N ILE A 85 -8.43 -10.38 21.77
CA ILE A 85 -8.27 -9.12 21.03
C ILE A 85 -9.60 -8.38 21.05
N GLU A 86 -9.58 -7.14 21.51
CA GLU A 86 -10.72 -6.23 21.36
C GLU A 86 -11.14 -6.08 19.92
N LEU A 87 -12.45 -6.01 19.66
CA LEU A 87 -12.95 -5.79 18.32
C LEU A 87 -12.52 -4.40 17.85
N PRO A 88 -11.76 -4.30 16.75
CA PRO A 88 -11.36 -3.00 16.22
C PRO A 88 -12.60 -2.24 15.73
N THR A 89 -12.60 -0.93 15.89
CA THR A 89 -13.62 -0.07 15.29
C THR A 89 -13.26 0.12 13.80
N PRO A 90 -14.09 -0.36 12.86
CA PRO A 90 -13.82 -0.17 11.44
C PRO A 90 -13.82 1.32 11.09
N LEU A 91 -12.79 1.76 10.39
CA LEU A 91 -12.64 3.13 9.90
C LEU A 91 -12.49 3.13 8.38
N ALA A 92 -12.99 4.18 7.74
CA ALA A 92 -12.68 4.49 6.35
C ALA A 92 -11.43 5.38 6.33
N CYS A 93 -10.43 5.01 5.55
CA CYS A 93 -9.29 5.89 5.31
C CYS A 93 -9.57 6.82 4.12
N PRO A 94 -9.17 8.08 4.17
CA PRO A 94 -9.21 8.94 2.99
C PRO A 94 -8.26 8.37 1.93
N ALA A 95 -8.81 7.97 0.79
CA ALA A 95 -8.06 7.31 -0.27
C ALA A 95 -8.37 7.93 -1.64
N THR A 96 -7.33 8.12 -2.45
CA THR A 96 -7.48 8.46 -3.87
C THR A 96 -7.12 7.23 -4.68
N LEU A 97 -8.07 6.76 -5.49
CA LEU A 97 -7.88 5.60 -6.36
C LEU A 97 -7.43 6.09 -7.73
N TRP A 98 -6.18 5.78 -8.06
CA TRP A 98 -5.58 6.09 -9.36
C TRP A 98 -5.82 4.93 -10.32
N ASP A 99 -6.23 5.25 -11.54
CA ASP A 99 -6.50 4.27 -12.59
C ASP A 99 -5.67 4.59 -13.82
N VAL A 100 -4.83 3.64 -14.23
CA VAL A 100 -3.96 3.80 -15.41
C VAL A 100 -4.78 4.00 -16.69
N PHE A 101 -5.91 3.32 -16.81
CA PHE A 101 -6.80 3.43 -17.97
C PHE A 101 -7.81 4.56 -17.84
N GLY A 102 -8.08 5.02 -16.62
CA GLY A 102 -9.03 6.11 -16.35
C GLY A 102 -10.48 5.72 -16.56
N GLU A 103 -10.82 4.44 -16.35
CA GLU A 103 -12.17 3.89 -16.54
C GLU A 103 -13.02 3.99 -15.26
N GLN A 104 -12.43 3.74 -14.10
CA GLN A 104 -13.13 3.65 -12.81
C GLN A 104 -12.55 4.57 -11.72
N GLY A 105 -11.31 5.03 -11.86
CA GLY A 105 -10.61 5.87 -10.92
C GLY A 105 -10.10 7.18 -11.53
N HIS A 106 -9.30 7.89 -10.76
CA HIS A 106 -8.62 9.09 -11.27
C HIS A 106 -7.57 8.70 -12.30
N PRO A 107 -7.63 9.25 -13.52
CA PRO A 107 -6.69 8.87 -14.57
C PRO A 107 -5.27 9.29 -14.20
N VAL A 108 -4.34 8.33 -14.31
CA VAL A 108 -2.91 8.63 -14.23
C VAL A 108 -2.45 9.15 -15.58
N ARG A 109 -1.83 10.32 -15.60
CA ARG A 109 -1.26 10.93 -16.80
C ARG A 109 0.14 11.44 -16.47
N ALA A 110 1.02 11.30 -17.45
CA ALA A 110 2.35 11.88 -17.41
C ALA A 110 2.66 12.48 -18.78
N THR A 111 3.35 13.60 -18.80
CA THR A 111 3.86 14.15 -20.06
C THR A 111 5.18 13.47 -20.44
N VAL A 112 5.54 13.58 -21.70
CA VAL A 112 6.84 13.09 -22.21
C VAL A 112 7.99 13.75 -21.44
N SER A 113 7.85 15.04 -21.11
CA SER A 113 8.84 15.79 -20.33
C SER A 113 8.98 15.28 -18.90
N ASP A 114 7.85 14.92 -18.24
CA ASP A 114 7.88 14.39 -16.86
C ASP A 114 8.57 13.03 -16.79
N MET A 115 8.38 12.20 -17.82
CA MET A 115 9.00 10.89 -17.89
C MET A 115 10.51 10.95 -18.14
N GLY A 116 10.95 11.89 -18.96
CA GLY A 116 12.34 12.06 -19.33
C GLY A 116 12.90 10.90 -20.17
N PRO A 117 14.12 11.07 -20.70
CA PRO A 117 14.69 10.13 -21.67
C PRO A 117 14.96 8.74 -21.09
N LEU A 118 15.28 8.65 -19.79
CA LEU A 118 15.59 7.37 -19.15
C LEU A 118 14.37 6.43 -19.10
N LEU A 119 13.22 6.93 -18.64
CA LEU A 119 12.01 6.12 -18.54
C LEU A 119 11.45 5.79 -19.92
N ILE A 120 11.43 6.76 -20.84
CA ILE A 120 11.00 6.54 -22.22
C ILE A 120 11.89 5.52 -22.92
N GLY A 121 13.21 5.62 -22.75
CA GLY A 121 14.16 4.66 -23.31
C GLY A 121 13.91 3.23 -22.84
N ARG A 122 13.60 3.04 -21.57
CA ARG A 122 13.23 1.73 -21.00
C ARG A 122 11.89 1.22 -21.52
N MET A 123 10.88 2.07 -21.59
CA MET A 123 9.55 1.70 -22.11
C MET A 123 9.61 1.23 -23.57
N LEU A 124 10.44 1.88 -24.39
CA LEU A 124 10.58 1.59 -25.80
C LEU A 124 11.66 0.53 -26.10
N ASN A 125 12.32 0.00 -25.08
CA ASN A 125 13.46 -0.94 -25.20
C ASN A 125 14.53 -0.43 -26.19
N LEU A 126 14.91 0.86 -26.05
CA LEU A 126 15.91 1.46 -26.93
C LEU A 126 17.29 0.87 -26.66
N ASN A 127 18.07 0.66 -27.76
CA ASN A 127 19.47 0.35 -27.62
C ASN A 127 20.30 1.61 -27.28
N ASP A 128 21.58 1.44 -26.97
CA ASP A 128 22.45 2.50 -26.47
C ASP A 128 22.55 3.69 -27.47
N THR A 129 22.60 3.43 -28.75
CA THR A 129 22.65 4.47 -29.80
C THR A 129 21.35 5.27 -29.83
N GLN A 130 20.21 4.59 -29.82
CA GLN A 130 18.90 5.23 -29.81
C GLN A 130 18.67 6.02 -28.51
N ALA A 131 19.07 5.46 -27.36
CA ALA A 131 19.01 6.16 -26.09
C ALA A 131 19.91 7.40 -26.07
N GLY A 132 21.08 7.31 -26.68
CA GLY A 132 21.98 8.47 -26.87
C GLY A 132 21.33 9.60 -27.68
N VAL A 133 20.68 9.27 -28.79
CA VAL A 133 19.92 10.24 -29.60
C VAL A 133 18.77 10.84 -28.82
N LEU A 134 17.99 10.00 -28.09
CA LEU A 134 16.89 10.48 -27.26
C LEU A 134 17.37 11.45 -26.18
N ASN A 135 18.49 11.15 -25.51
CA ASN A 135 19.10 12.05 -24.52
C ASN A 135 19.49 13.42 -25.12
N LEU A 136 19.88 13.48 -26.38
CA LEU A 136 20.17 14.76 -27.04
C LEU A 136 18.92 15.59 -27.30
N VAL A 137 17.79 14.94 -27.59
CA VAL A 137 16.51 15.62 -27.80
C VAL A 137 15.97 16.26 -26.55
N PHE A 138 16.29 15.68 -25.36
CA PHE A 138 15.86 16.18 -24.06
C PHE A 138 16.79 17.23 -23.44
N LYS A 139 17.89 17.58 -24.07
CA LYS A 139 18.78 18.66 -23.63
C LYS A 139 18.29 20.03 -24.10
#